data_3ef594cd16b064427134ff40ce1f4e3c
#
_entry.id   3ef594cd16b064427134ff40ce1f4e3c
#
_cell.length_a   1.000
_cell.length_b   1.000
_cell.length_c   1.000
_cell.angle_alpha   90.00
_cell.angle_beta   90.00
_cell.angle_gamma   90.00
#
_symmetry.space_group_name_H-M   'P 1'
#
loop_
_entity.id
_entity.type
_entity.pdbx_description
1 polymer ?
#
loop_
_entity_poly.entity_id
_entity_poly.type
_entity_poly.pdbx_seq_one_letter_code
_entity_poly.pdbx_strand_id
1 'polypeptide(L)'
;KKGDPYHCHCHKTTRLLREKLGMDDDYLITTFQSRFGPEEWLQPYTDKTIEKLGDEGLKDIAVFNPGFSSDCLETLEEIAGEGEEIFHEHGGENFSHIACLNDSKEGMAVIEALVRRELSGWM
;
A
#
# COMPACT_ATOMS: atom_id res chain seq x y z
N LYS A 1 16.75 -3.57 12.66
CA LYS A 1 17.41 -3.12 11.45
C LYS A 1 18.22 -4.21 10.78
N LYS A 2 19.21 -4.84 11.39
CA LYS A 2 19.88 -6.00 10.77
C LYS A 2 19.02 -7.25 10.99
N GLY A 3 18.53 -7.83 9.87
CA GLY A 3 17.78 -9.09 9.89
C GLY A 3 16.26 -8.98 9.82
N ASP A 4 15.69 -7.78 9.88
CA ASP A 4 14.24 -7.60 9.65
C ASP A 4 13.96 -7.62 8.14
N PRO A 5 13.17 -8.59 7.62
CA PRO A 5 12.91 -8.72 6.19
C PRO A 5 11.73 -7.87 5.70
N TYR A 6 11.03 -7.11 6.54
CA TYR A 6 9.78 -6.42 6.20
C TYR A 6 9.90 -5.54 4.95
N HIS A 7 10.93 -4.68 4.89
CA HIS A 7 11.18 -3.83 3.71
C HIS A 7 11.32 -4.67 2.42
N CYS A 8 12.10 -5.74 2.49
CA CYS A 8 12.28 -6.64 1.33
C CYS A 8 10.97 -7.35 0.95
N HIS A 9 10.14 -7.72 1.91
CA HIS A 9 8.84 -8.34 1.66
C HIS A 9 7.87 -7.37 0.98
N CYS A 10 7.86 -6.09 1.37
CA CYS A 10 7.04 -5.07 0.70
C CYS A 10 7.43 -4.92 -0.77
N HIS A 11 8.72 -4.76 -1.06
CA HIS A 11 9.21 -4.67 -2.43
C HIS A 11 8.98 -5.95 -3.24
N LYS A 12 9.07 -7.13 -2.60
CA LYS A 12 8.73 -8.39 -3.25
C LYS A 12 7.24 -8.44 -3.63
N THR A 13 6.36 -7.98 -2.76
CA THR A 13 4.91 -7.90 -3.04
C THR A 13 4.66 -7.02 -4.26
N THR A 14 5.26 -5.82 -4.32
CA THR A 14 5.14 -4.92 -5.47
C THR A 14 5.62 -5.56 -6.76
N ARG A 15 6.79 -6.21 -6.75
CA ARG A 15 7.33 -6.91 -7.92
C ARG A 15 6.39 -8.01 -8.43
N LEU A 16 5.88 -8.85 -7.54
CA LEU A 16 4.94 -9.92 -7.90
C LEU A 16 3.62 -9.37 -8.45
N LEU A 17 3.15 -8.25 -7.93
CA LEU A 17 1.97 -7.56 -8.46
C LEU A 17 2.23 -6.99 -9.85
N ARG A 18 3.37 -6.34 -10.10
CA ARG A 18 3.77 -5.86 -11.43
C ARG A 18 3.78 -7.00 -12.44
N GLU A 19 4.45 -8.09 -12.12
CA GLU A 19 4.47 -9.29 -12.97
C GLU A 19 3.07 -9.82 -13.26
N LYS A 20 2.22 -9.90 -12.25
CA LYS A 20 0.85 -10.41 -12.37
C LYS A 20 -0.06 -9.51 -13.19
N LEU A 21 0.11 -8.20 -13.08
CA LEU A 21 -0.71 -7.19 -13.75
C LEU A 21 -0.13 -6.77 -15.10
N GLY A 22 1.08 -7.20 -15.43
CA GLY A 22 1.77 -6.78 -16.66
C GLY A 22 2.14 -5.29 -16.65
N MET A 23 2.48 -4.75 -15.47
CA MET A 23 2.84 -3.33 -15.30
C MET A 23 4.36 -3.14 -15.32
N ASP A 24 4.79 -2.04 -15.92
CA ASP A 24 6.18 -1.59 -15.88
C ASP A 24 6.55 -1.03 -14.49
N ASP A 25 7.84 -0.94 -14.22
CA ASP A 25 8.38 -0.52 -12.91
C ASP A 25 7.93 0.87 -12.48
N ASP A 26 7.70 1.78 -13.44
CA ASP A 26 7.32 3.16 -13.16
C ASP A 26 5.82 3.32 -12.83
N TYR A 27 4.98 2.32 -13.15
CA TYR A 27 3.54 2.39 -12.93
C TYR A 27 3.07 1.93 -11.54
N LEU A 28 3.85 1.12 -10.86
CA LEU A 28 3.51 0.64 -9.51
C LEU A 28 4.72 0.81 -8.59
N ILE A 29 4.65 1.77 -7.71
CA ILE A 29 5.72 2.12 -6.78
C ILE A 29 5.38 1.71 -5.35
N THR A 30 6.40 1.38 -4.56
CA THR A 30 6.26 1.07 -3.15
C THR A 30 6.52 2.30 -2.32
N THR A 31 5.61 2.63 -1.40
CA THR A 31 5.77 3.68 -0.41
C THR A 31 5.43 3.18 0.98
N PHE A 32 5.80 3.93 2.01
CA PHE A 32 5.59 3.56 3.40
C PHE A 32 4.87 4.69 4.13
N GLN A 33 3.75 4.35 4.79
CA GLN A 33 2.87 5.25 5.50
C GLN A 33 3.00 5.14 7.02
N SER A 34 2.22 5.92 7.75
CA SER A 34 2.00 5.80 9.20
C SER A 34 3.28 5.93 10.01
N ARG A 35 4.03 6.99 9.77
CA ARG A 35 5.24 7.30 10.55
C ARG A 35 4.91 7.48 12.02
N PHE A 36 5.60 6.75 12.88
CA PHE A 36 5.39 6.81 14.30
C PHE A 36 6.69 7.08 15.06
N GLY A 37 6.67 8.07 15.95
CA GLY A 37 7.79 8.41 16.82
C GLY A 37 8.91 9.22 16.12
N PRO A 38 10.01 9.48 16.84
CA PRO A 38 11.11 10.33 16.36
C PRO A 38 12.12 9.60 15.48
N GLU A 39 12.00 8.29 15.32
CA GLU A 39 12.93 7.49 14.52
C GLU A 39 12.65 7.64 13.02
N GLU A 40 13.70 7.50 12.23
CA GLU A 40 13.58 7.46 10.77
C GLU A 40 12.73 6.26 10.35
N TRP A 41 11.69 6.52 9.56
CA TRP A 41 10.79 5.50 9.03
C TRP A 41 11.32 4.93 7.71
N LEU A 42 10.73 3.83 7.25
CA LEU A 42 11.03 3.28 5.92
C LEU A 42 10.64 4.28 4.83
N GLN A 43 11.44 4.36 3.79
CA GLN A 43 11.25 5.29 2.67
C GLN A 43 11.05 4.54 1.36
N PRO A 44 10.43 5.19 0.33
CA PRO A 44 9.93 6.58 0.33
C PRO A 44 8.64 6.73 1.16
N TYR A 45 8.43 7.93 1.72
CA TYR A 45 7.22 8.25 2.47
C TYR A 45 6.02 8.44 1.54
N THR A 46 4.85 7.92 1.91
CA THR A 46 3.65 7.97 1.07
C THR A 46 3.19 9.40 0.83
N ASP A 47 3.03 10.21 1.89
CA ASP A 47 2.64 11.61 1.82
C ASP A 47 3.55 12.41 0.86
N LYS A 48 4.87 12.28 1.02
CA LYS A 48 5.85 12.98 0.18
C LYS A 48 5.91 12.47 -1.25
N THR A 49 5.55 11.23 -1.48
CA THR A 49 5.45 10.69 -2.82
C THR A 49 4.21 11.23 -3.54
N ILE A 50 3.07 11.28 -2.86
CA ILE A 50 1.82 11.85 -3.38
C ILE A 50 2.01 13.33 -3.74
N GLU A 51 2.58 14.12 -2.82
CA GLU A 51 2.96 15.52 -3.04
C GLU A 51 3.80 15.69 -4.32
N LYS A 52 4.88 14.93 -4.41
CA LYS A 52 5.78 14.97 -5.56
C LYS A 52 5.10 14.60 -6.88
N LEU A 53 4.27 13.57 -6.90
CA LEU A 53 3.56 13.14 -8.12
C LEU A 53 2.60 14.23 -8.63
N GLY A 54 1.91 14.93 -7.72
CA GLY A 54 1.08 16.09 -8.06
C GLY A 54 1.91 17.22 -8.64
N ASP A 55 3.02 17.60 -7.97
CA ASP A 55 3.94 18.66 -8.44
C ASP A 55 4.57 18.34 -9.82
N GLU A 56 4.82 17.08 -10.11
CA GLU A 56 5.32 16.61 -11.42
C GLU A 56 4.24 16.61 -12.52
N GLY A 57 3.01 16.94 -12.16
CA GLY A 57 1.88 17.13 -13.09
C GLY A 57 1.09 15.87 -13.39
N LEU A 58 1.24 14.80 -12.61
CA LEU A 58 0.35 13.64 -12.69
C LEU A 58 -1.07 14.07 -12.30
N LYS A 59 -2.05 13.64 -13.09
CA LYS A 59 -3.45 13.99 -12.89
C LYS A 59 -4.26 12.90 -12.20
N ASP A 60 -3.82 11.65 -12.37
CA ASP A 60 -4.56 10.48 -11.93
C ASP A 60 -3.62 9.54 -11.18
N ILE A 61 -3.95 9.21 -9.93
CA ILE A 61 -3.26 8.16 -9.18
C ILE A 61 -4.26 7.22 -8.49
N ALA A 62 -3.84 5.98 -8.29
CA ALA A 62 -4.53 5.02 -7.46
C ALA A 62 -3.62 4.55 -6.34
N VAL A 63 -4.13 4.50 -5.12
CA VAL A 63 -3.38 4.05 -3.94
C VAL A 63 -4.08 2.86 -3.31
N PHE A 64 -3.32 1.86 -2.90
CA PHE A 64 -3.82 0.71 -2.14
C PHE A 64 -2.81 0.28 -1.08
N ASN A 65 -3.29 -0.40 -0.06
CA ASN A 65 -2.55 -0.68 1.17
C ASN A 65 -2.35 -2.20 1.37
N PRO A 66 -1.45 -2.88 0.63
CA PRO A 66 -1.35 -4.34 0.70
C PRO A 66 -0.78 -4.84 2.04
N GLY A 67 -0.26 -3.97 2.88
CA GLY A 67 0.14 -4.28 4.26
C GLY A 67 -1.03 -4.42 5.23
N PHE A 68 -2.25 -4.04 4.81
CA PHE A 68 -3.47 -4.11 5.61
C PHE A 68 -4.46 -5.11 5.00
N SER A 69 -4.92 -6.06 5.79
CA SER A 69 -5.96 -7.01 5.36
C SER A 69 -7.37 -6.41 5.45
N SER A 70 -7.56 -5.44 6.34
CA SER A 70 -8.82 -4.71 6.55
C SER A 70 -8.57 -3.22 6.62
N ASP A 71 -9.54 -2.43 6.17
CA ASP A 71 -9.49 -0.99 6.31
C ASP A 71 -9.53 -0.57 7.78
N CYS A 72 -8.81 0.48 8.09
CA CYS A 72 -8.65 1.07 9.42
C CYS A 72 -8.40 2.59 9.29
N LEU A 73 -8.11 3.28 10.39
CA LEU A 73 -7.82 4.71 10.35
C LEU A 73 -6.66 5.05 9.42
N GLU A 74 -5.61 4.24 9.42
CA GLU A 74 -4.42 4.43 8.60
C GLU A 74 -4.70 4.27 7.10
N THR A 75 -5.75 3.56 6.71
CA THR A 75 -6.13 3.44 5.29
C THR A 75 -7.21 4.44 4.90
N LEU A 76 -8.17 4.74 5.78
CA LEU A 76 -9.33 5.58 5.48
C LEU A 76 -9.07 7.07 5.74
N GLU A 77 -8.39 7.42 6.84
CA GLU A 77 -8.08 8.81 7.16
C GLU A 77 -6.76 9.25 6.52
N GLU A 78 -5.67 8.55 6.81
CA GLU A 78 -4.35 8.95 6.34
C GLU A 78 -4.20 8.83 4.82
N ILE A 79 -4.70 7.74 4.21
CA ILE A 79 -4.52 7.54 2.77
C ILE A 79 -5.72 8.05 1.97
N ALA A 80 -6.94 7.59 2.26
CA ALA A 80 -8.10 7.99 1.47
C ALA A 80 -8.50 9.45 1.71
N GLY A 81 -8.39 9.96 2.95
CA GLY A 81 -8.68 11.35 3.29
C GLY A 81 -7.50 12.28 3.00
N GLU A 82 -6.49 12.25 3.88
CA GLU A 82 -5.35 13.19 3.80
C GLU A 82 -4.54 13.02 2.50
N GLY A 83 -4.37 11.79 2.01
CA GLY A 83 -3.67 11.53 0.76
C GLY A 83 -4.34 12.16 -0.46
N GLU A 84 -5.67 12.11 -0.53
CA GLU A 84 -6.46 12.77 -1.57
C GLU A 84 -6.32 14.29 -1.49
N GLU A 85 -6.43 14.88 -0.28
CA GLU A 85 -6.23 16.32 -0.07
C GLU A 85 -4.86 16.78 -0.54
N ILE A 86 -3.78 16.10 -0.12
CA ILE A 86 -2.41 16.39 -0.54
C ILE A 86 -2.29 16.35 -2.07
N PHE A 87 -2.84 15.33 -2.71
CA PHE A 87 -2.76 15.19 -4.17
C PHE A 87 -3.43 16.35 -4.90
N HIS A 88 -4.62 16.75 -4.47
CA HIS A 88 -5.35 17.87 -5.05
C HIS A 88 -4.66 19.22 -4.81
N GLU A 89 -4.11 19.45 -3.61
CA GLU A 89 -3.34 20.65 -3.30
C GLU A 89 -2.11 20.83 -4.20
N HIS A 90 -1.51 19.72 -4.64
CA HIS A 90 -0.35 19.68 -5.53
C HIS A 90 -0.70 19.51 -7.03
N GLY A 91 -1.97 19.73 -7.39
CA GLY A 91 -2.42 19.84 -8.79
C GLY A 91 -2.90 18.53 -9.41
N GLY A 92 -3.05 17.47 -8.63
CA GLY A 92 -3.72 16.24 -9.04
C GLY A 92 -5.23 16.42 -9.22
N GLU A 93 -5.86 15.58 -10.02
CA GLU A 93 -7.28 15.71 -10.35
C GLU A 93 -8.12 14.52 -9.88
N ASN A 94 -7.61 13.30 -10.05
CA ASN A 94 -8.33 12.09 -9.66
C ASN A 94 -7.48 11.23 -8.72
N PHE A 95 -7.95 11.07 -7.50
CA PHE A 95 -7.36 10.19 -6.52
C PHE A 95 -8.29 9.00 -6.29
N SER A 96 -7.77 7.78 -6.44
CA SER A 96 -8.54 6.56 -6.21
C SER A 96 -7.92 5.76 -5.07
N HIS A 97 -8.61 5.67 -3.94
CA HIS A 97 -8.25 4.72 -2.89
C HIS A 97 -8.91 3.37 -3.16
N ILE A 98 -8.09 2.33 -3.31
CA ILE A 98 -8.58 0.95 -3.47
C ILE A 98 -8.70 0.33 -2.09
N ALA A 99 -9.91 -0.01 -1.69
CA ALA A 99 -10.21 -0.62 -0.39
C ALA A 99 -9.38 -1.87 -0.14
N CYS A 100 -9.04 -2.11 1.12
CA CYS A 100 -8.43 -3.37 1.54
C CYS A 100 -9.36 -4.55 1.24
N LEU A 101 -8.83 -5.77 1.30
CA LEU A 101 -9.60 -6.97 0.98
C LEU A 101 -10.81 -7.17 1.91
N ASN A 102 -10.70 -6.70 3.15
CA ASN A 102 -11.77 -6.80 4.14
C ASN A 102 -12.34 -8.24 4.24
N ASP A 103 -13.65 -8.37 4.40
CA ASP A 103 -14.37 -9.65 4.41
C ASP A 103 -14.86 -10.11 3.03
N SER A 104 -14.27 -9.56 1.96
CA SER A 104 -14.56 -10.01 0.59
C SER A 104 -14.28 -11.50 0.42
N LYS A 105 -14.91 -12.11 -0.57
CA LYS A 105 -14.67 -13.52 -0.90
C LYS A 105 -13.18 -13.81 -1.15
N GLU A 106 -12.50 -12.90 -1.83
CA GLU A 106 -11.08 -12.99 -2.15
C GLU A 106 -10.22 -12.81 -0.88
N GLY A 107 -10.56 -11.87 -0.02
CA GLY A 107 -9.90 -11.65 1.27
C GLY A 107 -10.01 -12.88 2.19
N MET A 108 -11.20 -13.41 2.32
CA MET A 108 -11.45 -14.62 3.12
C MET A 108 -10.73 -15.84 2.55
N ALA A 109 -10.65 -15.98 1.22
CA ALA A 109 -9.89 -17.06 0.58
C ALA A 109 -8.39 -17.00 0.88
N VAL A 110 -7.79 -15.79 0.95
CA VAL A 110 -6.39 -15.62 1.35
C VAL A 110 -6.18 -16.05 2.80
N ILE A 111 -7.05 -15.60 3.71
CA ILE A 111 -6.98 -15.96 5.14
C ILE A 111 -7.13 -17.47 5.31
N GLU A 112 -8.13 -18.09 4.66
CA GLU A 112 -8.33 -19.52 4.71
C GLU A 112 -7.11 -20.30 4.20
N ALA A 113 -6.52 -19.91 3.09
CA ALA A 113 -5.33 -20.54 2.55
C ALA A 113 -4.14 -20.50 3.51
N LEU A 114 -3.92 -19.34 4.16
CA LEU A 114 -2.89 -19.17 5.17
C LEU A 114 -3.14 -20.04 6.41
N VAL A 115 -4.35 -20.02 6.94
CA VAL A 115 -4.75 -20.85 8.08
C VAL A 115 -4.54 -22.35 7.79
N ARG A 116 -5.01 -22.82 6.65
CA ARG A 116 -4.81 -24.23 6.25
C ARG A 116 -3.35 -24.61 6.12
N ARG A 117 -2.53 -23.72 5.54
CA ARG A 117 -1.09 -23.93 5.41
C ARG A 117 -0.42 -24.05 6.78
N GLU A 118 -0.66 -23.10 7.66
CA GLU A 118 0.00 -23.02 8.97
C GLU A 118 -0.49 -24.11 9.95
N LEU A 119 -1.76 -24.51 9.84
CA LEU A 119 -2.36 -25.53 10.69
C LEU A 119 -2.35 -26.95 10.09
N SER A 120 -1.67 -27.15 8.96
CA SER A 120 -1.68 -28.44 8.25
C SER A 120 -1.20 -29.65 9.07
N GLY A 121 -0.42 -29.42 10.13
CA GLY A 121 0.02 -30.45 11.06
C GLY A 121 -0.88 -30.64 12.31
N TRP A 122 -1.96 -29.87 12.41
CA TRP A 122 -2.86 -29.84 13.57
C TRP A 122 -4.28 -30.30 13.23
N MET A 123 -4.58 -30.46 11.95
CA MET A 123 -5.90 -30.87 11.43
C MET A 123 -5.83 -32.29 10.87
#